data_e4967bf87eca0ef39948201b9f3ee6cc
#
_entry.id   e4967bf87eca0ef39948201b9f3ee6cc
#
_cell.length_a   1.000
_cell.length_b   1.000
_cell.length_c   1.000
_cell.angle_alpha   90.00
_cell.angle_beta   90.00
_cell.angle_gamma   90.00
#
_symmetry.space_group_name_H-M   'P 1'
#
loop_
_entity.id
_entity.type
_entity.pdbx_description
1 polymer ?
#
loop_
_entity_poly.entity_id
_entity_poly.type
_entity_poly.pdbx_seq_one_letter_code
_entity_poly.pdbx_strand_id
1 'polypeptide(L)'
;MISLKDVSKKFKTKQGTIIAVDDVNLDIKQGEIFGIIGYSGAGKSTMIRLLNGLEKPTAGQIIVNGKEITSINEEKLRQVRHKVSMIFQHFNLLWSRTVAENIAFPLEIAGIPKEQRKARVNELIELVGLEGRGNYYPSQLSGGQKQRVGIARALANRPEVLLCDEATSALDPETTDSILDLLVSINEKLGLTIVLITHEMQVIQKICNRVAVMEGGQVVEEGDVLKVFQNPQQPITQKFVSQVSESAQAVQTIQNLVELYPHGKLIKLTFVGDQTEQPILSRLIKQFELEVNIVQGNISHTKSGAFGTLILQLDGDALAIDEAIRFIHEQKVSTEVINND
;
A
#
# COMPACT_ATOMS: atom_id res chain seq x y z
N MET A 1 -5.00 -11.52 -13.63
CA MET A 1 -4.12 -12.38 -12.80
C MET A 1 -4.87 -13.05 -11.66
N ILE A 2 -5.53 -12.29 -10.80
CA ILE A 2 -6.41 -12.76 -9.73
C ILE A 2 -7.80 -12.19 -9.95
N SER A 3 -8.85 -13.02 -9.86
CA SER A 3 -10.25 -12.58 -9.97
C SER A 3 -11.08 -13.24 -8.88
N LEU A 4 -11.83 -12.42 -8.15
CA LEU A 4 -12.83 -12.83 -7.18
C LEU A 4 -14.21 -12.48 -7.74
N LYS A 5 -15.14 -13.43 -7.68
CA LYS A 5 -16.53 -13.28 -8.15
C LYS A 5 -17.49 -13.71 -7.05
N ASP A 6 -18.25 -12.74 -6.53
CA ASP A 6 -19.27 -12.91 -5.49
C ASP A 6 -18.76 -13.68 -4.27
N VAL A 7 -17.50 -13.39 -3.87
CA VAL A 7 -16.79 -14.15 -2.85
C VAL A 7 -17.29 -13.76 -1.46
N SER A 8 -17.79 -14.75 -0.73
CA SER A 8 -18.19 -14.59 0.68
C SER A 8 -17.53 -15.64 1.58
N LYS A 9 -17.18 -15.24 2.80
CA LYS A 9 -16.68 -16.12 3.84
C LYS A 9 -17.40 -15.89 5.17
N LYS A 10 -18.06 -16.93 5.65
CA LYS A 10 -18.80 -16.95 6.93
C LYS A 10 -18.18 -17.98 7.86
N PHE A 11 -17.95 -17.59 9.11
CA PHE A 11 -17.48 -18.48 10.17
C PHE A 11 -18.62 -18.73 11.16
N LYS A 12 -18.91 -19.99 11.42
CA LYS A 12 -19.85 -20.40 12.47
C LYS A 12 -19.13 -20.41 13.81
N THR A 13 -19.62 -19.65 14.77
CA THR A 13 -19.12 -19.60 16.16
C THR A 13 -20.21 -20.01 17.13
N LYS A 14 -19.85 -20.25 18.39
CA LYS A 14 -20.86 -20.53 19.46
C LYS A 14 -21.81 -19.35 19.70
N GLN A 15 -21.41 -18.15 19.34
CA GLN A 15 -22.17 -16.90 19.55
C GLN A 15 -22.96 -16.46 18.31
N GLY A 16 -22.86 -17.20 17.19
CA GLY A 16 -23.53 -16.85 15.93
C GLY A 16 -22.63 -16.97 14.71
N THR A 17 -23.07 -16.43 13.60
CA THR A 17 -22.32 -16.43 12.33
C THR A 17 -21.60 -15.09 12.18
N ILE A 18 -20.29 -15.13 11.97
CA ILE A 18 -19.46 -13.97 11.64
C ILE A 18 -19.26 -13.96 10.14
N ILE A 19 -19.61 -12.86 9.47
CA ILE A 19 -19.35 -12.63 8.05
C ILE A 19 -18.02 -11.88 7.98
N ALA A 20 -16.96 -12.57 7.54
CA ALA A 20 -15.62 -11.98 7.47
C ALA A 20 -15.29 -11.39 6.08
N VAL A 21 -15.94 -11.91 5.03
CA VAL A 21 -15.91 -11.40 3.66
C VAL A 21 -17.32 -11.55 3.11
N ASP A 22 -17.86 -10.51 2.49
CA ASP A 22 -19.25 -10.44 2.05
C ASP A 22 -19.34 -9.88 0.63
N ASP A 23 -19.72 -10.76 -0.30
CA ASP A 23 -19.99 -10.45 -1.71
C ASP A 23 -18.89 -9.63 -2.41
N VAL A 24 -17.63 -10.04 -2.25
CA VAL A 24 -16.50 -9.32 -2.82
C VAL A 24 -16.27 -9.72 -4.27
N ASN A 25 -16.25 -8.70 -5.13
CA ASN A 25 -15.87 -8.75 -6.53
C ASN A 25 -14.60 -7.92 -6.70
N LEU A 26 -13.51 -8.51 -7.23
CA LEU A 26 -12.20 -7.86 -7.34
C LEU A 26 -11.36 -8.47 -8.45
N ASP A 27 -10.73 -7.62 -9.27
CA ASP A 27 -9.81 -8.04 -10.31
C ASP A 27 -8.43 -7.39 -10.14
N ILE A 28 -7.39 -8.23 -10.00
CA ILE A 28 -5.99 -7.81 -9.85
C ILE A 28 -5.25 -8.19 -11.13
N LYS A 29 -4.60 -7.20 -11.76
CA LYS A 29 -3.88 -7.37 -13.02
C LYS A 29 -2.53 -8.02 -12.79
N GLN A 30 -1.96 -8.59 -13.83
CA GLN A 30 -0.61 -9.16 -13.78
C GLN A 30 0.43 -8.06 -13.64
N GLY A 31 1.42 -8.27 -12.76
CA GLY A 31 2.55 -7.36 -12.58
C GLY A 31 2.23 -6.10 -11.79
N GLU A 32 0.97 -5.87 -11.35
CA GLU A 32 0.67 -4.73 -10.50
C GLU A 32 0.99 -4.99 -9.02
N ILE A 33 1.25 -3.92 -8.28
CA ILE A 33 1.22 -3.91 -6.82
C ILE A 33 -0.15 -3.40 -6.42
N PHE A 34 -0.98 -4.29 -5.87
CA PHE A 34 -2.34 -4.01 -5.47
C PHE A 34 -2.46 -3.94 -3.94
N GLY A 35 -3.00 -2.85 -3.44
CA GLY A 35 -3.20 -2.62 -2.01
C GLY A 35 -4.59 -3.00 -1.54
N ILE A 36 -4.71 -3.60 -0.36
CA ILE A 36 -5.97 -3.81 0.35
C ILE A 36 -5.83 -3.12 1.71
N ILE A 37 -6.61 -2.07 1.94
CA ILE A 37 -6.58 -1.31 3.18
C ILE A 37 -7.91 -1.40 3.92
N GLY A 38 -7.87 -1.30 5.25
CA GLY A 38 -9.04 -1.30 6.12
C GLY A 38 -8.62 -1.38 7.58
N TYR A 39 -9.51 -1.02 8.50
CA TYR A 39 -9.24 -1.15 9.94
C TYR A 39 -9.17 -2.62 10.39
N SER A 40 -8.75 -2.84 11.64
CA SER A 40 -8.79 -4.18 12.24
C SER A 40 -10.22 -4.73 12.19
N GLY A 41 -10.35 -6.01 11.81
CA GLY A 41 -11.67 -6.65 11.65
C GLY A 41 -12.36 -6.41 10.30
N ALA A 42 -11.83 -5.60 9.39
CA ALA A 42 -12.43 -5.36 8.07
C ALA A 42 -12.45 -6.59 7.13
N GLY A 43 -11.81 -7.72 7.49
CA GLY A 43 -11.80 -8.94 6.67
C GLY A 43 -10.50 -9.17 5.89
N LYS A 44 -9.53 -8.26 5.93
CA LYS A 44 -8.29 -8.29 5.13
C LYS A 44 -7.50 -9.59 5.26
N SER A 45 -7.20 -10.04 6.49
CA SER A 45 -6.43 -11.28 6.71
C SER A 45 -7.23 -12.53 6.28
N THR A 46 -8.56 -12.50 6.32
CA THR A 46 -9.40 -13.54 5.74
C THR A 46 -9.28 -13.54 4.21
N MET A 47 -9.30 -12.35 3.60
CA MET A 47 -9.15 -12.19 2.16
C MET A 47 -7.83 -12.81 1.67
N ILE A 48 -6.71 -12.51 2.32
CA ILE A 48 -5.41 -13.07 1.91
C ILE A 48 -5.36 -14.59 2.06
N ARG A 49 -6.02 -15.15 3.10
CA ARG A 49 -6.13 -16.60 3.30
C ARG A 49 -7.00 -17.27 2.25
N LEU A 50 -8.00 -16.59 1.74
CA LEU A 50 -8.80 -17.04 0.60
C LEU A 50 -7.96 -17.05 -0.69
N LEU A 51 -7.17 -15.99 -0.93
CA LEU A 51 -6.32 -15.87 -2.13
C LEU A 51 -5.22 -16.94 -2.21
N ASN A 52 -4.67 -17.40 -1.09
CA ASN A 52 -3.67 -18.48 -1.09
C ASN A 52 -4.28 -19.87 -0.85
N GLY A 53 -5.63 -19.94 -0.77
CA GLY A 53 -6.36 -21.20 -0.57
C GLY A 53 -6.19 -21.82 0.82
N LEU A 54 -5.68 -21.08 1.83
CA LEU A 54 -5.65 -21.54 3.23
C LEU A 54 -7.06 -21.60 3.84
N GLU A 55 -7.96 -20.77 3.32
CA GLU A 55 -9.38 -20.79 3.62
C GLU A 55 -10.18 -21.05 2.34
N LYS A 56 -11.29 -21.78 2.44
CA LYS A 56 -12.25 -21.92 1.35
C LYS A 56 -13.37 -20.90 1.52
N PRO A 57 -13.82 -20.23 0.45
CA PRO A 57 -14.98 -19.35 0.54
C PRO A 57 -16.23 -20.16 0.87
N THR A 58 -17.23 -19.50 1.45
CA THR A 58 -18.55 -20.08 1.70
C THR A 58 -19.42 -20.00 0.44
N ALA A 59 -19.19 -18.98 -0.40
CA ALA A 59 -19.83 -18.76 -1.69
C ALA A 59 -18.86 -18.01 -2.63
N GLY A 60 -19.15 -18.03 -3.93
CA GLY A 60 -18.38 -17.35 -4.95
C GLY A 60 -17.18 -18.15 -5.46
N GLN A 61 -16.41 -17.54 -6.36
CA GLN A 61 -15.30 -18.16 -7.07
C GLN A 61 -14.03 -17.32 -6.95
N ILE A 62 -12.88 -17.99 -6.79
CA ILE A 62 -11.56 -17.36 -6.79
C ILE A 62 -10.74 -18.01 -7.90
N ILE A 63 -10.25 -17.16 -8.80
CA ILE A 63 -9.42 -17.57 -9.94
C ILE A 63 -8.04 -16.93 -9.74
N VAL A 64 -6.98 -17.73 -9.78
CA VAL A 64 -5.60 -17.28 -9.70
C VAL A 64 -4.84 -17.82 -10.90
N ASN A 65 -4.28 -16.93 -11.69
CA ASN A 65 -3.55 -17.28 -12.91
C ASN A 65 -4.35 -18.22 -13.86
N GLY A 66 -5.62 -17.86 -14.07
CA GLY A 66 -6.55 -18.62 -14.92
C GLY A 66 -7.03 -19.95 -14.34
N LYS A 67 -6.63 -20.31 -13.10
CA LYS A 67 -7.06 -21.53 -12.41
C LYS A 67 -8.04 -21.19 -11.31
N GLU A 68 -9.22 -21.76 -11.35
CA GLU A 68 -10.17 -21.67 -10.24
C GLU A 68 -9.64 -22.48 -9.05
N ILE A 69 -9.42 -21.81 -7.89
CA ILE A 69 -8.87 -22.45 -6.68
C ILE A 69 -9.95 -22.91 -5.70
N THR A 70 -11.21 -22.54 -5.94
CA THR A 70 -12.33 -22.81 -5.03
C THR A 70 -12.74 -24.29 -5.02
N SER A 71 -12.71 -24.91 -6.19
CA SER A 71 -13.25 -26.25 -6.43
C SER A 71 -12.19 -27.35 -6.63
N ILE A 72 -10.89 -26.98 -6.64
CA ILE A 72 -9.81 -27.94 -6.86
C ILE A 72 -9.49 -28.79 -5.61
N ASN A 73 -8.95 -29.98 -5.85
CA ASN A 73 -8.50 -30.87 -4.79
C ASN A 73 -7.19 -30.38 -4.13
N GLU A 74 -6.84 -30.93 -2.97
CA GLU A 74 -5.66 -30.52 -2.20
C GLU A 74 -4.33 -30.69 -2.97
N GLU A 75 -4.22 -31.68 -3.84
CA GLU A 75 -3.00 -31.91 -4.62
C GLU A 75 -2.79 -30.76 -5.64
N LYS A 76 -3.82 -30.39 -6.39
CA LYS A 76 -3.80 -29.26 -7.32
C LYS A 76 -3.63 -27.93 -6.57
N LEU A 77 -4.24 -27.79 -5.39
CA LEU A 77 -4.10 -26.61 -4.56
C LEU A 77 -2.66 -26.43 -4.08
N ARG A 78 -1.95 -27.52 -3.73
CA ARG A 78 -0.51 -27.45 -3.41
C ARG A 78 0.30 -26.92 -4.60
N GLN A 79 0.00 -27.36 -5.83
CA GLN A 79 0.67 -26.83 -7.03
C GLN A 79 0.41 -25.35 -7.23
N VAL A 80 -0.80 -24.86 -6.98
CA VAL A 80 -1.11 -23.42 -7.00
C VAL A 80 -0.31 -22.68 -5.91
N ARG A 81 -0.24 -23.22 -4.70
CA ARG A 81 0.54 -22.62 -3.59
C ARG A 81 2.04 -22.51 -3.86
N HIS A 82 2.62 -23.31 -4.76
CA HIS A 82 4.00 -23.10 -5.21
C HIS A 82 4.15 -21.80 -6.02
N LYS A 83 3.05 -21.32 -6.64
CA LYS A 83 3.02 -20.10 -7.47
C LYS A 83 2.47 -18.87 -6.73
N VAL A 84 1.88 -19.07 -5.55
CA VAL A 84 1.35 -18.02 -4.68
C VAL A 84 2.09 -18.10 -3.35
N SER A 85 3.04 -17.20 -3.14
CA SER A 85 3.81 -17.14 -1.90
C SER A 85 3.28 -16.05 -0.97
N MET A 86 3.62 -16.17 0.32
CA MET A 86 3.14 -15.24 1.33
C MET A 86 4.27 -14.77 2.24
N ILE A 87 4.29 -13.47 2.52
CA ILE A 87 5.09 -12.83 3.57
C ILE A 87 4.14 -12.53 4.72
N PHE A 88 4.54 -12.92 5.92
CA PHE A 88 3.74 -12.80 7.14
C PHE A 88 4.20 -11.62 7.99
N GLN A 89 3.29 -11.08 8.78
CA GLN A 89 3.52 -9.98 9.70
C GLN A 89 4.68 -10.24 10.71
N HIS A 90 4.82 -11.47 11.23
CA HIS A 90 5.80 -11.86 12.25
C HIS A 90 6.97 -12.68 11.68
N PHE A 91 7.46 -12.37 10.48
CA PHE A 91 8.57 -13.03 9.79
C PHE A 91 8.43 -14.57 9.63
N ASN A 92 7.89 -15.27 10.60
CA ASN A 92 7.68 -16.73 10.67
C ASN A 92 8.92 -17.54 10.26
N LEU A 93 10.11 -17.09 10.70
CA LEU A 93 11.38 -17.76 10.43
C LEU A 93 11.54 -19.01 11.30
N LEU A 94 12.24 -20.00 10.75
CA LEU A 94 12.66 -21.18 11.47
C LEU A 94 13.88 -20.80 12.33
N TRP A 95 13.69 -20.62 13.63
CA TRP A 95 14.70 -20.11 14.56
C TRP A 95 15.94 -21.01 14.71
N SER A 96 15.77 -22.33 14.51
CA SER A 96 16.85 -23.32 14.56
C SER A 96 17.60 -23.45 13.23
N ARG A 97 17.24 -22.68 12.21
CA ARG A 97 17.87 -22.69 10.88
C ARG A 97 18.54 -21.38 10.58
N THR A 98 19.64 -21.45 9.83
CA THR A 98 20.34 -20.27 9.32
C THR A 98 19.51 -19.51 8.27
N VAL A 99 19.97 -18.34 7.84
CA VAL A 99 19.41 -17.56 6.71
C VAL A 99 19.31 -18.43 5.47
N ALA A 100 20.41 -19.06 5.06
CA ALA A 100 20.44 -19.91 3.87
C ALA A 100 19.47 -21.08 3.96
N GLU A 101 19.38 -21.73 5.13
CA GLU A 101 18.46 -22.85 5.35
C GLU A 101 17.00 -22.42 5.42
N ASN A 102 16.68 -21.22 5.94
CA ASN A 102 15.35 -20.66 5.88
C ASN A 102 14.90 -20.42 4.42
N ILE A 103 15.80 -19.87 3.59
CA ILE A 103 15.52 -19.61 2.18
C ILE A 103 15.43 -20.92 1.38
N ALA A 104 16.26 -21.93 1.73
CA ALA A 104 16.26 -23.24 1.08
C ALA A 104 15.01 -24.07 1.40
N PHE A 105 14.35 -23.83 2.53
CA PHE A 105 13.27 -24.67 3.03
C PHE A 105 12.11 -24.91 2.04
N PRO A 106 11.55 -23.91 1.35
CA PRO A 106 10.52 -24.14 0.33
C PRO A 106 11.03 -25.00 -0.84
N LEU A 107 12.30 -24.87 -1.21
CA LEU A 107 12.93 -25.67 -2.27
C LEU A 107 13.15 -27.13 -1.83
N GLU A 108 13.40 -27.34 -0.53
CA GLU A 108 13.47 -28.70 0.06
C GLU A 108 12.13 -29.41 -0.04
N ILE A 109 11.05 -28.72 0.34
CA ILE A 109 9.68 -29.25 0.25
C ILE A 109 9.29 -29.55 -1.21
N ALA A 110 9.77 -28.71 -2.16
CA ALA A 110 9.54 -28.89 -3.58
C ALA A 110 10.41 -30.01 -4.21
N GLY A 111 11.29 -30.67 -3.44
CA GLY A 111 12.15 -31.75 -3.93
C GLY A 111 13.28 -31.31 -4.86
N ILE A 112 13.65 -30.03 -4.84
CA ILE A 112 14.73 -29.50 -5.68
C ILE A 112 16.10 -30.08 -5.22
N PRO A 113 16.98 -30.55 -6.13
CA PRO A 113 18.30 -31.07 -5.79
C PRO A 113 19.18 -30.05 -5.05
N LYS A 114 20.06 -30.54 -4.14
CA LYS A 114 20.85 -29.72 -3.22
C LYS A 114 21.71 -28.67 -3.94
N GLU A 115 22.35 -29.04 -5.06
CA GLU A 115 23.21 -28.16 -5.85
C GLU A 115 22.40 -26.98 -6.46
N GLN A 116 21.23 -27.27 -7.00
CA GLN A 116 20.34 -26.25 -7.55
C GLN A 116 19.80 -25.33 -6.46
N ARG A 117 19.48 -25.90 -5.25
CA ARG A 117 19.05 -25.10 -4.11
C ARG A 117 20.12 -24.09 -3.70
N LYS A 118 21.40 -24.52 -3.63
CA LYS A 118 22.51 -23.65 -3.22
C LYS A 118 22.68 -22.45 -4.15
N ALA A 119 22.62 -22.68 -5.47
CA ALA A 119 22.72 -21.59 -6.45
C ALA A 119 21.54 -20.59 -6.27
N ARG A 120 20.30 -21.10 -6.16
CA ARG A 120 19.11 -20.26 -5.98
C ARG A 120 19.12 -19.50 -4.66
N VAL A 121 19.58 -20.10 -3.56
CA VAL A 121 19.71 -19.44 -2.25
C VAL A 121 20.70 -18.28 -2.32
N ASN A 122 21.86 -18.47 -2.95
CA ASN A 122 22.85 -17.40 -3.09
C ASN A 122 22.30 -16.22 -3.92
N GLU A 123 21.62 -16.50 -5.04
CA GLU A 123 20.93 -15.50 -5.86
C GLU A 123 19.92 -14.68 -5.02
N LEU A 124 19.17 -15.35 -4.17
CA LEU A 124 18.15 -14.70 -3.33
C LEU A 124 18.77 -13.90 -2.19
N ILE A 125 19.85 -14.37 -1.59
CA ILE A 125 20.59 -13.62 -0.56
C ILE A 125 21.12 -12.30 -1.14
N GLU A 126 21.68 -12.35 -2.35
CA GLU A 126 22.14 -11.16 -3.08
C GLU A 126 20.97 -10.24 -3.43
N LEU A 127 19.87 -10.78 -3.97
CA LEU A 127 18.69 -10.01 -4.35
C LEU A 127 18.10 -9.18 -3.19
N VAL A 128 18.15 -9.71 -1.96
CA VAL A 128 17.63 -9.02 -0.79
C VAL A 128 18.68 -8.24 0.01
N GLY A 129 19.95 -8.19 -0.44
CA GLY A 129 21.03 -7.44 0.20
C GLY A 129 21.46 -8.06 1.56
N LEU A 130 21.63 -9.38 1.60
CA LEU A 130 22.10 -10.13 2.78
C LEU A 130 23.40 -10.89 2.52
N GLU A 131 24.26 -10.39 1.62
CA GLU A 131 25.56 -10.98 1.31
C GLU A 131 26.39 -11.16 2.57
N GLY A 132 27.05 -12.29 2.68
CA GLY A 132 27.86 -12.67 3.83
C GLY A 132 27.08 -13.15 5.06
N ARG A 133 25.72 -13.08 5.07
CA ARG A 133 24.90 -13.45 6.22
C ARG A 133 24.22 -14.81 6.11
N GLY A 134 24.52 -15.59 5.07
CA GLY A 134 23.91 -16.90 4.83
C GLY A 134 23.96 -17.87 6.00
N ASN A 135 25.02 -17.82 6.81
CA ASN A 135 25.24 -18.69 7.98
C ASN A 135 24.70 -18.10 9.30
N TYR A 136 24.11 -16.91 9.30
CA TYR A 136 23.55 -16.29 10.50
C TYR A 136 22.21 -16.92 10.86
N TYR A 137 21.93 -17.01 12.16
CA TYR A 137 20.62 -17.40 12.68
C TYR A 137 19.70 -16.19 12.85
N PRO A 138 18.37 -16.37 12.84
CA PRO A 138 17.42 -15.28 13.03
C PRO A 138 17.67 -14.43 14.30
N SER A 139 18.17 -15.02 15.37
CA SER A 139 18.53 -14.31 16.62
C SER A 139 19.66 -13.28 16.44
N GLN A 140 20.48 -13.40 15.40
CA GLN A 140 21.60 -12.52 15.08
C GLN A 140 21.24 -11.39 14.10
N LEU A 141 19.96 -11.29 13.71
CA LEU A 141 19.47 -10.37 12.67
C LEU A 141 18.60 -9.27 13.26
N SER A 142 18.69 -8.07 12.69
CA SER A 142 17.73 -6.99 12.93
C SER A 142 16.33 -7.34 12.40
N GLY A 143 15.30 -6.56 12.76
CA GLY A 143 13.93 -6.74 12.26
C GLY A 143 13.86 -6.68 10.72
N GLY A 144 14.46 -5.67 10.11
CA GLY A 144 14.52 -5.52 8.66
C GLY A 144 15.29 -6.66 7.96
N GLN A 145 16.38 -7.16 8.57
CA GLN A 145 17.10 -8.31 8.03
C GLN A 145 16.25 -9.59 8.09
N LYS A 146 15.52 -9.82 9.19
CA LYS A 146 14.55 -10.92 9.29
C LYS A 146 13.48 -10.84 8.20
N GLN A 147 12.98 -9.64 7.95
CA GLN A 147 11.99 -9.42 6.89
C GLN A 147 12.56 -9.73 5.50
N ARG A 148 13.78 -9.29 5.22
CA ARG A 148 14.50 -9.63 3.97
C ARG A 148 14.69 -11.14 3.80
N VAL A 149 14.96 -11.89 4.87
CA VAL A 149 14.98 -13.37 4.84
C VAL A 149 13.59 -13.93 4.52
N GLY A 150 12.53 -13.38 5.12
CA GLY A 150 11.14 -13.75 4.83
C GLY A 150 10.77 -13.54 3.37
N ILE A 151 11.17 -12.39 2.80
CA ILE A 151 11.00 -12.07 1.37
C ILE A 151 11.76 -13.06 0.49
N ALA A 152 13.05 -13.28 0.74
CA ALA A 152 13.88 -14.23 -0.02
C ALA A 152 13.28 -15.65 0.00
N ARG A 153 12.83 -16.11 1.17
CA ARG A 153 12.15 -17.40 1.33
C ARG A 153 10.87 -17.48 0.50
N ALA A 154 10.06 -16.42 0.50
CA ALA A 154 8.83 -16.37 -0.29
C ALA A 154 9.12 -16.44 -1.80
N LEU A 155 10.24 -15.90 -2.26
CA LEU A 155 10.65 -15.90 -3.66
C LEU A 155 11.33 -17.20 -4.12
N ALA A 156 11.62 -18.13 -3.21
CA ALA A 156 12.43 -19.34 -3.48
C ALA A 156 11.86 -20.16 -4.66
N ASN A 157 10.57 -20.45 -4.66
CA ASN A 157 9.90 -21.25 -5.69
C ASN A 157 9.51 -20.48 -6.96
N ARG A 158 10.05 -19.27 -7.17
CA ARG A 158 9.68 -18.40 -8.31
C ARG A 158 8.17 -18.24 -8.43
N PRO A 159 7.53 -17.63 -7.41
CA PRO A 159 6.09 -17.40 -7.43
C PRO A 159 5.71 -16.42 -8.54
N GLU A 160 4.44 -16.43 -8.91
CA GLU A 160 3.83 -15.47 -9.84
C GLU A 160 3.03 -14.41 -9.08
N VAL A 161 2.63 -14.74 -7.83
CA VAL A 161 1.92 -13.86 -6.91
C VAL A 161 2.63 -13.87 -5.55
N LEU A 162 2.84 -12.68 -4.99
CA LEU A 162 3.34 -12.47 -3.64
C LEU A 162 2.28 -11.77 -2.81
N LEU A 163 1.80 -12.45 -1.78
CA LEU A 163 0.86 -11.92 -0.82
C LEU A 163 1.63 -11.37 0.39
N CYS A 164 1.39 -10.14 0.78
CA CYS A 164 2.05 -9.48 1.91
C CYS A 164 1.01 -9.13 2.98
N ASP A 165 1.02 -9.84 4.10
CA ASP A 165 0.14 -9.59 5.23
C ASP A 165 0.87 -8.72 6.26
N GLU A 166 0.58 -7.41 6.25
CA GLU A 166 1.18 -6.39 7.12
C GLU A 166 2.72 -6.51 7.23
N ALA A 167 3.38 -6.66 6.09
CA ALA A 167 4.80 -7.01 6.01
C ALA A 167 5.77 -5.98 6.63
N THR A 168 5.29 -4.80 6.99
CA THR A 168 6.10 -3.68 7.53
C THR A 168 5.67 -3.22 8.92
N SER A 169 4.53 -3.69 9.45
CA SER A 169 3.92 -3.17 10.69
C SER A 169 4.78 -3.34 11.97
N ALA A 170 5.79 -4.22 11.93
CA ALA A 170 6.70 -4.47 13.05
C ALA A 170 8.08 -3.81 12.88
N LEU A 171 8.22 -2.88 11.93
CA LEU A 171 9.49 -2.23 11.57
C LEU A 171 9.43 -0.73 11.87
N ASP A 172 10.60 -0.14 12.08
CA ASP A 172 10.74 1.31 12.16
C ASP A 172 10.55 1.96 10.77
N PRO A 173 10.26 3.27 10.68
CA PRO A 173 9.94 3.94 9.42
C PRO A 173 11.03 3.82 8.35
N GLU A 174 12.30 3.98 8.72
CA GLU A 174 13.43 3.90 7.78
C GLU A 174 13.58 2.48 7.21
N THR A 175 13.47 1.48 8.07
CA THR A 175 13.47 0.07 7.68
C THR A 175 12.26 -0.27 6.80
N THR A 176 11.07 0.26 7.14
CA THR A 176 9.85 0.13 6.34
C THR A 176 10.08 0.63 4.93
N ASP A 177 10.61 1.83 4.77
CA ASP A 177 10.92 2.41 3.47
C ASP A 177 11.85 1.54 2.63
N SER A 178 12.92 1.04 3.25
CA SER A 178 13.88 0.13 2.62
C SER A 178 13.26 -1.19 2.16
N ILE A 179 12.30 -1.74 2.91
CA ILE A 179 11.56 -2.97 2.53
C ILE A 179 10.58 -2.69 1.40
N LEU A 180 9.90 -1.54 1.41
CA LEU A 180 8.98 -1.15 0.33
C LEU A 180 9.73 -0.95 -0.99
N ASP A 181 10.89 -0.28 -0.97
CA ASP A 181 11.75 -0.09 -2.14
C ASP A 181 12.25 -1.44 -2.69
N LEU A 182 12.59 -2.38 -1.80
CA LEU A 182 12.94 -3.75 -2.19
C LEU A 182 11.76 -4.45 -2.90
N LEU A 183 10.54 -4.34 -2.38
CA LEU A 183 9.34 -4.94 -3.00
C LEU A 183 9.06 -4.35 -4.38
N VAL A 184 9.22 -3.04 -4.56
CA VAL A 184 9.10 -2.37 -5.87
C VAL A 184 10.16 -2.91 -6.84
N SER A 185 11.42 -2.96 -6.41
CA SER A 185 12.52 -3.51 -7.24
C SER A 185 12.28 -4.96 -7.66
N ILE A 186 11.75 -5.80 -6.75
CA ILE A 186 11.39 -7.19 -7.04
C ILE A 186 10.23 -7.26 -8.04
N ASN A 187 9.18 -6.44 -7.85
CA ASN A 187 8.05 -6.38 -8.77
C ASN A 187 8.51 -6.04 -10.19
N GLU A 188 9.36 -5.02 -10.33
CA GLU A 188 9.88 -4.56 -11.62
C GLU A 188 10.80 -5.58 -12.30
N LYS A 189 11.75 -6.14 -11.53
CA LYS A 189 12.74 -7.08 -12.07
C LYS A 189 12.12 -8.43 -12.46
N LEU A 190 11.13 -8.90 -11.70
CA LEU A 190 10.57 -10.24 -11.88
C LEU A 190 9.19 -10.25 -12.55
N GLY A 191 8.56 -9.09 -12.79
CA GLY A 191 7.18 -9.00 -13.27
C GLY A 191 6.15 -9.61 -12.31
N LEU A 192 6.48 -9.63 -11.01
CA LEU A 192 5.72 -10.31 -9.97
C LEU A 192 4.47 -9.49 -9.59
N THR A 193 3.31 -10.14 -9.53
CA THR A 193 2.10 -9.51 -8.98
C THR A 193 2.17 -9.51 -7.46
N ILE A 194 2.02 -8.35 -6.82
CA ILE A 194 2.07 -8.21 -5.36
C ILE A 194 0.69 -7.78 -4.84
N VAL A 195 0.16 -8.49 -3.85
CA VAL A 195 -1.04 -8.07 -3.11
C VAL A 195 -0.62 -7.75 -1.69
N LEU A 196 -0.75 -6.48 -1.31
CA LEU A 196 -0.31 -5.96 -0.04
C LEU A 196 -1.52 -5.64 0.85
N ILE A 197 -1.56 -6.23 2.04
CA ILE A 197 -2.51 -5.85 3.08
C ILE A 197 -1.82 -4.96 4.10
N THR A 198 -2.45 -3.84 4.43
CA THR A 198 -1.98 -2.91 5.46
C THR A 198 -3.16 -2.11 6.03
N HIS A 199 -2.93 -1.47 7.17
CA HIS A 199 -3.78 -0.41 7.69
C HIS A 199 -3.12 0.98 7.54
N GLU A 200 -1.93 1.04 6.93
CA GLU A 200 -1.13 2.24 6.72
C GLU A 200 -1.32 2.79 5.31
N MET A 201 -2.02 3.91 5.18
CA MET A 201 -2.28 4.54 3.89
C MET A 201 -1.00 5.05 3.20
N GLN A 202 0.02 5.43 3.98
CA GLN A 202 1.33 5.85 3.45
C GLN A 202 2.01 4.73 2.65
N VAL A 203 1.88 3.48 3.11
CA VAL A 203 2.42 2.31 2.41
C VAL A 203 1.71 2.11 1.06
N ILE A 204 0.37 2.24 1.05
CA ILE A 204 -0.43 2.17 -0.18
C ILE A 204 0.01 3.25 -1.17
N GLN A 205 0.11 4.49 -0.68
CA GLN A 205 0.51 5.64 -1.47
C GLN A 205 1.89 5.45 -2.11
N LYS A 206 2.85 4.92 -1.34
CA LYS A 206 4.25 4.80 -1.78
C LYS A 206 4.43 3.80 -2.91
N ILE A 207 3.80 2.61 -2.84
CA ILE A 207 4.17 1.52 -3.75
C ILE A 207 3.03 0.92 -4.58
N CYS A 208 1.75 1.15 -4.21
CA CYS A 208 0.64 0.50 -4.91
C CYS A 208 0.21 1.26 -6.17
N ASN A 209 -0.22 0.51 -7.17
CA ASN A 209 -0.82 1.06 -8.39
C ASN A 209 -2.32 1.32 -8.19
N ARG A 210 -3.02 0.34 -7.59
CA ARG A 210 -4.45 0.39 -7.27
C ARG A 210 -4.66 -0.05 -5.83
N VAL A 211 -5.79 0.36 -5.27
CA VAL A 211 -6.18 0.03 -3.90
C VAL A 211 -7.65 -0.37 -3.84
N ALA A 212 -7.96 -1.33 -2.97
CA ALA A 212 -9.31 -1.63 -2.51
C ALA A 212 -9.42 -1.28 -1.02
N VAL A 213 -10.44 -0.53 -0.67
CA VAL A 213 -10.76 -0.17 0.72
C VAL A 213 -11.82 -1.13 1.24
N MET A 214 -11.51 -1.81 2.35
CA MET A 214 -12.41 -2.78 2.98
C MET A 214 -13.02 -2.24 4.27
N GLU A 215 -14.32 -2.41 4.42
CA GLU A 215 -15.07 -2.14 5.62
C GLU A 215 -16.16 -3.21 5.83
N GLY A 216 -16.27 -3.77 7.04
CA GLY A 216 -17.33 -4.73 7.36
C GLY A 216 -17.35 -6.00 6.49
N GLY A 217 -16.21 -6.41 5.93
CA GLY A 217 -16.10 -7.57 5.04
C GLY A 217 -16.33 -7.26 3.56
N GLN A 218 -16.68 -6.05 3.20
CA GLN A 218 -16.97 -5.63 1.83
C GLN A 218 -15.85 -4.74 1.27
N VAL A 219 -15.68 -4.71 -0.05
CA VAL A 219 -14.90 -3.70 -0.75
C VAL A 219 -15.83 -2.52 -1.02
N VAL A 220 -15.60 -1.40 -0.31
CA VAL A 220 -16.48 -0.22 -0.39
C VAL A 220 -15.99 0.79 -1.40
N GLU A 221 -14.71 0.77 -1.73
CA GLU A 221 -14.12 1.63 -2.76
C GLU A 221 -12.91 0.95 -3.39
N GLU A 222 -12.72 1.11 -4.71
CA GLU A 222 -11.61 0.56 -5.47
C GLU A 222 -11.20 1.52 -6.58
N GLY A 223 -9.92 1.64 -6.84
CA GLY A 223 -9.43 2.46 -7.95
C GLY A 223 -7.91 2.62 -7.98
N ASP A 224 -7.45 3.40 -8.96
CA ASP A 224 -6.06 3.86 -8.99
C ASP A 224 -5.77 4.67 -7.72
N VAL A 225 -4.62 4.44 -7.08
CA VAL A 225 -4.27 5.10 -5.82
C VAL A 225 -4.42 6.61 -5.91
N LEU A 226 -3.90 7.25 -6.97
CA LEU A 226 -4.02 8.69 -7.14
C LEU A 226 -5.47 9.17 -7.20
N LYS A 227 -6.35 8.46 -7.91
CA LYS A 227 -7.77 8.83 -8.03
C LYS A 227 -8.50 8.72 -6.70
N VAL A 228 -8.25 7.63 -5.95
CA VAL A 228 -8.84 7.41 -4.63
C VAL A 228 -8.38 8.48 -3.64
N PHE A 229 -7.11 8.91 -3.74
CA PHE A 229 -6.59 10.00 -2.91
C PHE A 229 -7.13 11.38 -3.29
N GLN A 230 -7.32 11.64 -4.59
CA GLN A 230 -7.85 12.92 -5.07
C GLN A 230 -9.31 13.14 -4.69
N ASN A 231 -10.11 12.08 -4.80
CA ASN A 231 -11.57 12.17 -4.68
C ASN A 231 -12.15 10.95 -3.95
N PRO A 232 -11.82 10.78 -2.67
CA PRO A 232 -12.31 9.66 -1.88
C PRO A 232 -13.84 9.75 -1.72
N GLN A 233 -14.54 8.71 -2.18
CA GLN A 233 -16.00 8.70 -2.21
C GLN A 233 -16.60 8.21 -0.88
N GLN A 234 -15.90 7.32 -0.17
CA GLN A 234 -16.43 6.71 1.04
C GLN A 234 -15.88 7.39 2.30
N PRO A 235 -16.70 7.53 3.36
CA PRO A 235 -16.26 8.17 4.61
C PRO A 235 -15.03 7.53 5.23
N ILE A 236 -14.90 6.19 5.13
CA ILE A 236 -13.72 5.48 5.61
C ILE A 236 -12.48 5.83 4.79
N THR A 237 -12.60 5.96 3.47
CA THR A 237 -11.50 6.35 2.58
C THR A 237 -11.05 7.77 2.88
N GLN A 238 -12.00 8.69 3.10
CA GLN A 238 -11.71 10.07 3.49
C GLN A 238 -10.89 10.11 4.80
N LYS A 239 -11.23 9.27 5.78
CA LYS A 239 -10.47 9.15 7.04
C LYS A 239 -9.05 8.62 6.81
N PHE A 240 -8.85 7.64 5.91
CA PHE A 240 -7.51 7.14 5.60
C PHE A 240 -6.67 8.17 4.86
N VAL A 241 -7.27 8.89 3.92
CA VAL A 241 -6.59 9.95 3.16
C VAL A 241 -6.23 11.12 4.07
N SER A 242 -7.12 11.52 4.97
CA SER A 242 -6.83 12.59 5.94
C SER A 242 -5.66 12.25 6.87
N GLN A 243 -5.50 10.99 7.28
CA GLN A 243 -4.35 10.55 8.09
C GLN A 243 -2.99 10.75 7.40
N VAL A 244 -2.96 10.73 6.07
CA VAL A 244 -1.74 10.98 5.29
C VAL A 244 -1.53 12.47 5.04
N SER A 245 -2.62 13.19 4.78
CA SER A 245 -2.60 14.65 4.55
C SER A 245 -2.43 15.44 5.85
N GLU A 246 -2.93 14.88 6.95
CA GLU A 246 -2.90 15.43 8.28
C GLU A 246 -1.99 14.54 9.15
N SER A 247 -0.70 14.89 9.29
CA SER A 247 -0.06 14.55 10.55
C SER A 247 -1.00 15.05 11.65
N ALA A 248 -1.25 14.29 12.71
CA ALA A 248 -2.20 14.61 13.80
C ALA A 248 -1.98 15.99 14.46
N GLN A 249 -0.90 16.70 14.14
CA GLN A 249 -0.61 18.08 14.42
C GLN A 249 -1.41 19.08 13.54
N ALA A 250 -1.94 18.69 12.38
CA ALA A 250 -2.48 19.65 11.42
C ALA A 250 -3.89 20.16 11.77
N VAL A 251 -4.75 19.37 12.43
CA VAL A 251 -6.10 19.85 12.81
C VAL A 251 -6.01 20.90 13.92
N GLN A 252 -5.15 20.67 14.90
CA GLN A 252 -4.84 21.69 15.93
C GLN A 252 -4.07 22.86 15.33
N THR A 253 -3.34 22.63 14.24
CA THR A 253 -2.58 23.63 13.48
C THR A 253 -3.48 24.56 12.66
N ILE A 254 -4.58 24.10 12.06
CA ILE A 254 -5.46 24.98 11.23
C ILE A 254 -6.11 26.06 12.10
N GLN A 255 -6.61 25.72 13.28
CA GLN A 255 -7.12 26.74 14.23
C GLN A 255 -6.00 27.68 14.69
N ASN A 256 -4.83 27.13 15.03
CA ASN A 256 -3.67 27.92 15.39
C ASN A 256 -3.15 28.78 14.22
N LEU A 257 -3.27 28.29 12.96
CA LEU A 257 -2.86 29.05 11.77
C LEU A 257 -3.78 30.26 11.53
N VAL A 258 -5.08 30.13 11.71
CA VAL A 258 -6.02 31.27 11.63
C VAL A 258 -5.69 32.32 12.70
N GLU A 259 -5.30 31.89 13.92
CA GLU A 259 -4.87 32.81 14.99
C GLU A 259 -3.49 33.45 14.72
N LEU A 260 -2.56 32.69 14.12
CA LEU A 260 -1.21 33.17 13.80
C LEU A 260 -1.15 34.09 12.58
N TYR A 261 -2.08 33.90 11.64
CA TYR A 261 -2.18 34.67 10.39
C TYR A 261 -3.56 35.34 10.28
N PRO A 262 -3.81 36.41 11.11
CA PRO A 262 -5.12 37.05 11.19
C PRO A 262 -5.45 37.94 9.98
N HIS A 263 -4.49 38.17 9.08
CA HIS A 263 -4.66 39.01 7.89
C HIS A 263 -4.55 38.16 6.63
N GLY A 264 -5.26 38.57 5.58
CA GLY A 264 -5.26 37.87 4.29
C GLY A 264 -6.12 36.59 4.30
N LYS A 265 -6.16 35.93 3.17
CA LYS A 265 -6.97 34.70 2.95
C LYS A 265 -6.09 33.47 3.02
N LEU A 266 -6.40 32.54 3.92
CA LEU A 266 -5.73 31.25 4.02
C LEU A 266 -6.42 30.24 3.08
N ILE A 267 -5.64 29.64 2.18
CA ILE A 267 -6.12 28.63 1.23
C ILE A 267 -5.26 27.39 1.32
N LYS A 268 -5.90 26.23 1.21
CA LYS A 268 -5.24 24.93 1.07
C LYS A 268 -5.31 24.49 -0.38
N LEU A 269 -4.17 24.27 -0.99
CA LEU A 269 -4.03 23.74 -2.35
C LEU A 269 -3.68 22.27 -2.29
N THR A 270 -4.32 21.47 -3.14
CA THR A 270 -3.98 20.05 -3.30
C THR A 270 -3.56 19.81 -4.74
N PHE A 271 -2.32 19.38 -4.92
CA PHE A 271 -1.69 19.08 -6.20
C PHE A 271 -1.60 17.58 -6.42
N VAL A 272 -1.80 17.14 -7.66
CA VAL A 272 -1.69 15.73 -7.99
C VAL A 272 -1.11 15.54 -9.38
N GLY A 273 -0.17 14.58 -9.51
CA GLY A 273 0.47 14.25 -10.77
C GLY A 273 1.27 15.42 -11.35
N ASP A 274 1.16 15.65 -12.65
CA ASP A 274 1.91 16.67 -13.40
C ASP A 274 1.70 18.11 -12.89
N GLN A 275 0.65 18.36 -12.12
CA GLN A 275 0.39 19.68 -11.54
C GLN A 275 1.42 20.08 -10.48
N THR A 276 2.05 19.11 -9.82
CA THR A 276 3.10 19.37 -8.82
C THR A 276 4.38 19.97 -9.41
N GLU A 277 4.60 19.77 -10.71
CA GLU A 277 5.77 20.28 -11.44
C GLU A 277 5.53 21.66 -12.06
N GLN A 278 4.28 22.15 -12.03
CA GLN A 278 3.95 23.46 -12.63
C GLN A 278 4.28 24.61 -11.68
N PRO A 279 4.86 25.71 -12.16
CA PRO A 279 5.21 26.88 -11.35
C PRO A 279 3.97 27.75 -11.05
N ILE A 280 2.91 27.16 -10.46
CA ILE A 280 1.61 27.82 -10.23
C ILE A 280 1.76 29.03 -9.32
N LEU A 281 2.52 28.91 -8.22
CA LEU A 281 2.77 30.02 -7.29
C LEU A 281 3.47 31.21 -7.99
N SER A 282 4.49 30.91 -8.79
CA SER A 282 5.20 31.96 -9.53
C SER A 282 4.31 32.69 -10.55
N ARG A 283 3.39 31.95 -11.19
CA ARG A 283 2.41 32.56 -12.11
C ARG A 283 1.40 33.39 -11.35
N LEU A 284 0.89 32.90 -10.23
CA LEU A 284 -0.07 33.57 -9.37
C LEU A 284 0.48 34.93 -8.86
N ILE A 285 1.69 34.94 -8.31
CA ILE A 285 2.33 36.16 -7.81
C ILE A 285 2.53 37.17 -8.94
N LYS A 286 2.97 36.73 -10.12
CA LYS A 286 3.23 37.64 -11.27
C LYS A 286 1.96 38.20 -11.90
N GLN A 287 0.88 37.45 -11.87
CA GLN A 287 -0.36 37.83 -12.60
C GLN A 287 -1.30 38.68 -11.77
N PHE A 288 -1.34 38.50 -10.44
CA PHE A 288 -2.34 39.13 -9.57
C PHE A 288 -1.76 40.13 -8.58
N GLU A 289 -0.43 40.38 -8.61
CA GLU A 289 0.28 41.30 -7.71
C GLU A 289 -0.04 41.08 -6.22
N LEU A 290 -0.20 39.79 -5.82
CA LEU A 290 -0.49 39.38 -4.46
C LEU A 290 0.80 39.07 -3.69
N GLU A 291 0.81 39.35 -2.39
CA GLU A 291 1.78 38.78 -1.48
C GLU A 291 1.34 37.35 -1.11
N VAL A 292 2.22 36.38 -1.35
CA VAL A 292 1.95 34.97 -1.11
C VAL A 292 2.97 34.42 -0.13
N ASN A 293 2.50 34.01 1.02
CA ASN A 293 3.31 33.33 2.03
C ASN A 293 2.97 31.83 2.04
N ILE A 294 3.99 30.95 2.02
CA ILE A 294 3.83 29.51 2.22
C ILE A 294 3.86 29.22 3.71
N VAL A 295 2.69 28.96 4.27
CA VAL A 295 2.52 28.70 5.71
C VAL A 295 2.91 27.28 6.04
N GLN A 296 2.52 26.33 5.20
CA GLN A 296 2.86 24.92 5.34
C GLN A 296 2.88 24.25 3.97
N GLY A 297 3.75 23.27 3.77
CA GLY A 297 3.79 22.50 2.54
C GLY A 297 4.31 21.08 2.74
N ASN A 298 3.71 20.15 2.03
CA ASN A 298 4.18 18.77 1.94
C ASN A 298 3.99 18.28 0.49
N ILE A 299 5.05 17.72 -0.09
CA ILE A 299 5.00 17.08 -1.42
C ILE A 299 5.56 15.68 -1.28
N SER A 300 4.78 14.69 -1.64
CA SER A 300 5.15 13.28 -1.61
C SER A 300 5.13 12.71 -3.04
N HIS A 301 6.10 11.87 -3.34
CA HIS A 301 6.15 11.16 -4.61
C HIS A 301 5.55 9.76 -4.45
N THR A 302 4.68 9.39 -5.37
CA THR A 302 4.08 8.04 -5.46
C THR A 302 4.62 7.34 -6.71
N LYS A 303 4.43 6.04 -6.81
CA LYS A 303 4.77 5.28 -8.04
C LYS A 303 4.04 5.80 -9.29
N SER A 304 2.87 6.41 -9.11
CA SER A 304 2.00 6.89 -10.19
C SER A 304 2.03 8.41 -10.39
N GLY A 305 2.89 9.14 -9.67
CA GLY A 305 3.01 10.61 -9.76
C GLY A 305 3.22 11.27 -8.41
N ALA A 306 3.40 12.57 -8.40
CA ALA A 306 3.54 13.34 -7.17
C ALA A 306 2.17 13.78 -6.63
N PHE A 307 2.06 13.88 -5.32
CA PHE A 307 0.92 14.42 -4.59
C PHE A 307 1.44 15.43 -3.56
N GLY A 308 0.79 16.57 -3.42
CA GLY A 308 1.21 17.56 -2.44
C GLY A 308 0.09 18.44 -1.96
N THR A 309 0.25 18.99 -0.75
CA THR A 309 -0.60 20.02 -0.19
C THR A 309 0.24 21.23 0.18
N LEU A 310 -0.25 22.42 -0.12
CA LEU A 310 0.30 23.67 0.34
C LEU A 310 -0.80 24.47 1.05
N ILE A 311 -0.48 25.05 2.20
CA ILE A 311 -1.30 26.07 2.85
C ILE A 311 -0.63 27.40 2.57
N LEU A 312 -1.35 28.29 1.91
CA LEU A 312 -0.88 29.60 1.54
C LEU A 312 -1.70 30.66 2.25
N GLN A 313 -1.05 31.73 2.64
CA GLN A 313 -1.67 33.01 2.98
C GLN A 313 -1.55 33.91 1.75
N LEU A 314 -2.68 34.42 1.28
CA LEU A 314 -2.77 35.40 0.22
C LEU A 314 -3.12 36.75 0.83
N ASP A 315 -2.30 37.77 0.60
CA ASP A 315 -2.54 39.13 1.06
C ASP A 315 -2.58 40.08 -0.15
N GLY A 316 -3.58 40.98 -0.16
CA GLY A 316 -3.80 41.91 -1.26
C GLY A 316 -5.26 42.32 -1.39
N ASP A 317 -5.62 42.90 -2.55
CA ASP A 317 -6.99 43.27 -2.84
C ASP A 317 -7.93 42.06 -2.91
N ALA A 318 -9.12 42.15 -2.32
CA ALA A 318 -10.08 41.05 -2.22
C ALA A 318 -10.52 40.53 -3.59
N LEU A 319 -10.69 41.40 -4.60
CA LEU A 319 -11.03 41.00 -5.95
C LEU A 319 -9.88 40.22 -6.61
N ALA A 320 -8.64 40.68 -6.41
CA ALA A 320 -7.45 40.00 -6.91
C ALA A 320 -7.28 38.61 -6.30
N ILE A 321 -7.56 38.44 -4.98
CA ILE A 321 -7.55 37.14 -4.31
C ILE A 321 -8.60 36.20 -4.90
N ASP A 322 -9.83 36.64 -5.13
CA ASP A 322 -10.90 35.84 -5.71
C ASP A 322 -10.62 35.45 -7.18
N GLU A 323 -9.97 36.34 -7.94
CA GLU A 323 -9.50 36.01 -9.31
C GLU A 323 -8.34 35.01 -9.29
N ALA A 324 -7.43 35.14 -8.36
CA ALA A 324 -6.34 34.19 -8.16
C ALA A 324 -6.85 32.78 -7.80
N ILE A 325 -7.85 32.68 -6.92
CA ILE A 325 -8.48 31.39 -6.58
C ILE A 325 -9.15 30.78 -7.82
N ARG A 326 -9.87 31.58 -8.62
CA ARG A 326 -10.45 31.10 -9.90
C ARG A 326 -9.39 30.61 -10.87
N PHE A 327 -8.29 31.34 -11.03
CA PHE A 327 -7.17 30.94 -11.86
C PHE A 327 -6.59 29.58 -11.41
N ILE A 328 -6.42 29.36 -10.10
CA ILE A 328 -5.93 28.09 -9.55
C ILE A 328 -6.88 26.93 -9.90
N HIS A 329 -8.19 27.14 -9.77
CA HIS A 329 -9.21 26.17 -10.19
C HIS A 329 -9.13 25.83 -11.69
N GLU A 330 -8.90 26.81 -12.55
CA GLU A 330 -8.71 26.60 -14.00
C GLU A 330 -7.49 25.74 -14.31
N GLN A 331 -6.45 25.79 -13.46
CA GLN A 331 -5.28 24.91 -13.54
C GLN A 331 -5.56 23.48 -12.98
N LYS A 332 -6.82 23.16 -12.63
CA LYS A 332 -7.28 21.89 -12.07
C LYS A 332 -6.64 21.54 -10.70
N VAL A 333 -6.16 22.53 -9.97
CA VAL A 333 -5.69 22.38 -8.59
C VAL A 333 -6.88 22.52 -7.64
N SER A 334 -7.08 21.54 -6.78
CA SER A 334 -8.13 21.60 -5.75
C SER A 334 -7.77 22.65 -4.71
N THR A 335 -8.71 23.56 -4.44
CA THR A 335 -8.52 24.68 -3.52
C THR A 335 -9.62 24.67 -2.48
N GLU A 336 -9.24 24.72 -1.22
CA GLU A 336 -10.13 24.85 -0.06
C GLU A 336 -9.80 26.14 0.68
N VAL A 337 -10.79 27.01 0.90
CA VAL A 337 -10.62 28.22 1.69
C VAL A 337 -10.76 27.87 3.17
N ILE A 338 -9.73 28.22 3.99
CA ILE A 338 -9.66 27.89 5.41
C ILE A 338 -10.34 28.94 6.27
N ASN A 339 -10.12 30.21 5.98
CA ASN A 339 -10.80 31.34 6.66
C ASN A 339 -11.67 32.11 5.66
N ASN A 340 -12.84 32.58 6.09
CA ASN A 340 -13.84 33.24 5.25
C ASN A 340 -13.91 34.76 5.49
N ASP A 341 -12.86 35.39 5.98
CA ASP A 341 -12.85 36.85 6.16
C ASP A 341 -12.16 37.57 5.02
#